data_54c945a503a9df6f75b6f0db23abe40a
#
_entry.id   54c945a503a9df6f75b6f0db23abe40a
#
_cell.length_a   1.000
_cell.length_b   1.000
_cell.length_c   1.000
_cell.angle_alpha   90.00
_cell.angle_beta   90.00
_cell.angle_gamma   90.00
#
_symmetry.space_group_name_H-M   'P 1'
#
loop_
_entity.id
_entity.type
_entity.pdbx_description
1 polymer ?
#
loop_
_entity_poly.entity_id
_entity_poly.type
_entity_poly.pdbx_seq_one_letter_code
_entity_poly.pdbx_strand_id
1 'polypeptide(L)'
;VEKEIKKLVSDNKNKIKKWSLQANSREVITKMFVDGYKKIQQHMKKQDPMFDLSGSCCISALLIDKVCYVINLGDSRAVIGGKLIDNIFAIQMSIDHKPSLPEEMERIKKMGGEVKSQGEGGGPMRVYKLNDQNPGLAVARSLGDCYGHDCGVSEEPQVSYRILEDT
;
A
#
# COMPACT_ATOMS: atom_id res chain seq x y z
N VAL A 1 10.57 -7.50 -3.16
CA VAL A 1 9.85 -6.40 -2.48
C VAL A 1 10.56 -6.03 -1.18
N GLU A 2 10.69 -6.94 -0.20
CA GLU A 2 11.26 -6.62 1.14
C GLU A 2 12.65 -6.00 1.05
N LYS A 3 13.57 -6.57 0.26
CA LYS A 3 14.93 -6.04 0.07
C LYS A 3 14.92 -4.62 -0.50
N GLU A 4 14.04 -4.34 -1.44
CA GLU A 4 13.92 -3.01 -2.06
C GLU A 4 13.38 -1.96 -1.09
N ILE A 5 12.40 -2.33 -0.25
CA ILE A 5 11.89 -1.44 0.80
C ILE A 5 12.96 -1.14 1.87
N LYS A 6 13.68 -2.17 2.33
CA LYS A 6 14.81 -1.99 3.27
C LYS A 6 15.89 -1.08 2.68
N LYS A 7 16.21 -1.25 1.40
CA LYS A 7 17.16 -0.39 0.68
C LYS A 7 16.66 1.05 0.59
N LEU A 8 15.39 1.27 0.23
CA LEU A 8 14.79 2.61 0.19
C LEU A 8 14.95 3.35 1.52
N VAL A 9 14.66 2.70 2.64
CA VAL A 9 14.82 3.29 3.98
C VAL A 9 16.29 3.54 4.31
N SER A 10 17.17 2.57 4.04
CA SER A 10 18.61 2.68 4.29
C SER A 10 19.25 3.83 3.51
N ASP A 11 18.97 3.93 2.21
CA ASP A 11 19.53 4.98 1.33
C ASP A 11 19.06 6.39 1.73
N ASN A 12 17.93 6.49 2.44
CA ASN A 12 17.37 7.75 2.91
C ASN A 12 17.53 7.99 4.42
N LYS A 13 18.23 7.13 5.14
CA LYS A 13 18.35 7.18 6.61
C LYS A 13 18.72 8.56 7.16
N ASN A 14 19.75 9.20 6.60
CA ASN A 14 20.19 10.53 7.05
C ASN A 14 19.16 11.63 6.72
N LYS A 15 18.48 11.51 5.60
CA LYS A 15 17.39 12.43 5.23
C LYS A 15 16.19 12.25 6.16
N ILE A 16 15.78 11.03 6.42
CA ILE A 16 14.67 10.70 7.33
C ILE A 16 14.92 11.33 8.70
N LYS A 17 16.13 11.15 9.26
CA LYS A 17 16.51 11.76 10.54
C LYS A 17 16.48 13.29 10.52
N LYS A 18 16.89 13.91 9.41
CA LYS A 18 16.81 15.37 9.24
C LYS A 18 15.36 15.83 9.11
N TRP A 19 14.53 15.08 8.40
CA TRP A 19 13.14 15.44 8.13
C TRP A 19 12.25 15.27 9.36
N SER A 20 12.53 14.31 10.25
CA SER A 20 11.74 14.10 11.48
C SER A 20 11.69 15.36 12.38
N LEU A 21 12.64 16.26 12.22
CA LEU A 21 12.72 17.53 12.95
C LEU A 21 12.00 18.70 12.27
N GLN A 22 11.39 18.49 11.10
CA GLN A 22 10.76 19.56 10.31
C GLN A 22 9.23 19.56 10.49
N ALA A 23 8.61 20.71 10.40
CA ALA A 23 7.15 20.87 10.50
C ALA A 23 6.38 20.09 9.40
N ASN A 24 6.98 19.91 8.22
CA ASN A 24 6.41 19.17 7.07
C ASN A 24 6.94 17.73 6.93
N SER A 25 7.50 17.17 8.00
CA SER A 25 8.12 15.83 7.99
C SER A 25 7.20 14.75 7.39
N ARG A 26 5.90 14.84 7.66
CA ARG A 26 4.90 13.86 7.20
C ARG A 26 4.77 13.83 5.69
N GLU A 27 4.64 15.00 5.07
CA GLU A 27 4.52 15.12 3.60
C GLU A 27 5.78 14.62 2.90
N VAL A 28 6.94 14.96 3.44
CA VAL A 28 8.22 14.56 2.87
C VAL A 28 8.43 13.06 2.98
N ILE A 29 8.08 12.44 4.13
CA ILE A 29 8.14 10.98 4.32
C ILE A 29 7.14 10.28 3.42
N THR A 30 5.90 10.76 3.36
CA THR A 30 4.88 10.22 2.46
C THR A 30 5.36 10.24 1.01
N LYS A 31 5.85 11.39 0.54
CA LYS A 31 6.38 11.52 -0.82
C LYS A 31 7.56 10.58 -1.09
N MET A 32 8.46 10.41 -0.14
CA MET A 32 9.58 9.48 -0.28
C MET A 32 9.09 8.04 -0.54
N PHE A 33 8.09 7.58 0.20
CA PHE A 33 7.54 6.24 0.02
C PHE A 33 6.77 6.12 -1.30
N VAL A 34 5.93 7.08 -1.64
CA VAL A 34 5.20 7.10 -2.93
C VAL A 34 6.17 7.04 -4.10
N ASP A 35 7.18 7.92 -4.13
CA ASP A 35 8.19 7.95 -5.18
C ASP A 35 9.04 6.65 -5.20
N GLY A 36 9.32 6.10 -4.02
CA GLY A 36 10.08 4.86 -3.87
C GLY A 36 9.35 3.64 -4.42
N TYR A 37 8.09 3.47 -4.06
CA TYR A 37 7.26 2.37 -4.55
C TYR A 37 7.07 2.43 -6.07
N LYS A 38 6.86 3.63 -6.61
CA LYS A 38 6.80 3.86 -8.06
C LYS A 38 8.07 3.39 -8.79
N LYS A 39 9.24 3.71 -8.22
CA LYS A 39 10.54 3.26 -8.78
C LYS A 39 10.69 1.74 -8.69
N ILE A 40 10.28 1.13 -7.58
CA ILE A 40 10.32 -0.33 -7.40
C ILE A 40 9.42 -0.99 -8.46
N GLN A 41 8.20 -0.53 -8.64
CA GLN A 41 7.28 -1.04 -9.66
C GLN A 41 7.86 -0.93 -11.07
N GLN A 42 8.42 0.24 -11.42
CA GLN A 42 9.06 0.43 -12.71
C GLN A 42 10.26 -0.49 -12.94
N HIS A 43 11.00 -0.78 -11.87
CA HIS A 43 12.12 -1.72 -11.93
C HIS A 43 11.63 -3.16 -12.16
N MET A 44 10.62 -3.59 -11.42
CA MET A 44 10.01 -4.92 -11.59
C MET A 44 9.47 -5.12 -13.01
N LYS A 45 8.72 -4.14 -13.53
CA LYS A 45 8.16 -4.19 -14.90
C LYS A 45 9.24 -4.36 -15.99
N LYS A 46 10.47 -3.93 -15.74
CA LYS A 46 11.58 -4.02 -16.71
C LYS A 46 12.38 -5.31 -16.62
N GLN A 47 12.33 -6.00 -15.49
CA GLN A 47 13.25 -7.12 -15.23
C GLN A 47 12.73 -8.48 -15.69
N ASP A 48 11.46 -8.77 -15.51
CA ASP A 48 10.98 -10.14 -15.76
C ASP A 48 9.47 -10.15 -16.06
N PRO A 49 9.04 -10.79 -17.19
CA PRO A 49 7.62 -11.02 -17.48
C PRO A 49 6.86 -11.78 -16.38
N MET A 50 7.56 -12.49 -15.48
CA MET A 50 6.95 -13.15 -14.34
C MET A 50 6.18 -12.17 -13.43
N PHE A 51 6.59 -10.90 -13.38
CA PHE A 51 5.87 -9.86 -12.61
C PHE A 51 4.57 -9.37 -13.27
N ASP A 52 4.24 -9.84 -14.46
CA ASP A 52 2.96 -9.49 -15.09
C ASP A 52 1.77 -10.06 -14.31
N LEU A 53 1.89 -11.30 -13.82
CA LEU A 53 0.84 -12.00 -13.06
C LEU A 53 1.26 -12.36 -11.63
N SER A 54 2.42 -11.88 -11.17
CA SER A 54 2.92 -12.09 -9.82
C SER A 54 3.10 -10.77 -9.11
N GLY A 55 2.55 -10.65 -7.92
CA GLY A 55 2.65 -9.44 -7.12
C GLY A 55 2.53 -9.70 -5.63
N SER A 56 2.64 -8.64 -4.87
CA SER A 56 2.55 -8.70 -3.41
C SER A 56 1.98 -7.42 -2.82
N CYS A 57 1.14 -7.58 -1.80
CA CYS A 57 0.89 -6.52 -0.85
C CYS A 57 2.16 -6.20 -0.06
N CYS A 58 2.24 -4.99 0.46
CA CYS A 58 3.34 -4.59 1.33
C CYS A 58 2.83 -3.68 2.44
N ILE A 59 3.09 -4.05 3.68
CA ILE A 59 2.84 -3.18 4.83
C ILE A 59 4.11 -3.05 5.64
N SER A 60 4.43 -1.82 6.04
CA SER A 60 5.64 -1.49 6.79
C SER A 60 5.32 -0.51 7.89
N ALA A 61 5.99 -0.65 9.04
CA ALA A 61 5.97 0.33 10.11
C ALA A 61 7.36 0.97 10.24
N LEU A 62 7.40 2.30 10.27
CA LEU A 62 8.61 3.08 10.46
C LEU A 62 8.44 3.93 11.72
N LEU A 63 9.25 3.64 12.73
CA LEU A 63 9.27 4.41 13.97
C LEU A 63 10.40 5.44 13.91
N ILE A 64 10.04 6.72 14.05
CA ILE A 64 10.98 7.84 14.12
C ILE A 64 10.65 8.62 15.39
N ASP A 65 11.55 8.58 16.36
CA ASP A 65 11.31 9.12 17.70
C ASP A 65 10.00 8.56 18.28
N LYS A 66 9.03 9.41 18.56
CA LYS A 66 7.69 9.02 19.05
C LYS A 66 6.63 8.95 17.95
N VAL A 67 6.99 8.99 16.68
CA VAL A 67 6.02 8.92 15.57
C VAL A 67 6.13 7.58 14.87
N CYS A 68 5.04 6.83 14.86
CA CYS A 68 4.90 5.60 14.10
C CYS A 68 4.20 5.91 12.77
N TYR A 69 4.91 5.72 11.67
CA TYR A 69 4.35 5.75 10.31
C TYR A 69 4.02 4.34 9.87
N VAL A 70 2.84 4.15 9.30
CA VAL A 70 2.44 2.89 8.66
C VAL A 70 2.26 3.16 7.17
N ILE A 71 3.00 2.41 6.36
CA ILE A 71 2.99 2.46 4.90
C ILE A 71 2.31 1.19 4.43
N ASN A 72 1.10 1.30 3.88
CA ASN A 72 0.31 0.17 3.41
C ASN A 72 0.07 0.21 1.91
N LEU A 73 0.27 -0.92 1.26
CA LEU A 73 -0.07 -1.19 -0.13
C LEU A 73 -0.75 -2.56 -0.20
N GLY A 74 -2.02 -2.60 -0.56
CA GLY A 74 -2.81 -3.82 -0.59
C GLY A 74 -3.71 -3.99 0.63
N ASP A 75 -4.10 -5.22 0.93
CA ASP A 75 -5.11 -5.56 1.95
C ASP A 75 -4.53 -6.14 3.25
N SER A 76 -3.22 -6.00 3.45
CA SER A 76 -2.61 -6.24 4.76
C SER A 76 -3.03 -5.16 5.74
N ARG A 77 -3.10 -5.51 7.02
CA ARG A 77 -3.60 -4.59 8.05
C ARG A 77 -2.61 -4.39 9.19
N ALA A 78 -2.46 -3.15 9.60
CA ALA A 78 -1.75 -2.77 10.82
C ALA A 78 -2.73 -2.21 11.85
N VAL A 79 -2.57 -2.64 13.08
CA VAL A 79 -3.33 -2.17 14.24
C VAL A 79 -2.34 -1.82 15.34
N ILE A 80 -2.54 -0.68 16.00
CA ILE A 80 -1.80 -0.32 17.20
C ILE A 80 -2.67 -0.58 18.43
N GLY A 81 -2.12 -1.30 19.39
CA GLY A 81 -2.74 -1.49 20.69
C GLY A 81 -2.20 -0.50 21.71
N GLY A 82 -3.04 -0.10 22.64
CA GLY A 82 -2.65 0.71 23.79
C GLY A 82 -3.43 0.30 25.02
N LYS A 83 -2.94 0.73 26.19
CA LYS A 83 -3.61 0.54 27.46
C LYS A 83 -3.86 1.91 28.10
N LEU A 84 -5.08 2.15 28.56
CA LEU A 84 -5.44 3.32 29.34
C LEU A 84 -6.06 2.82 30.64
N ILE A 85 -5.34 3.00 31.74
CA ILE A 85 -5.70 2.44 33.06
C ILE A 85 -5.92 0.91 32.94
N ASP A 86 -7.16 0.43 33.03
CA ASP A 86 -7.50 -0.99 32.90
C ASP A 86 -8.12 -1.38 31.56
N ASN A 87 -8.27 -0.43 30.65
CA ASN A 87 -8.85 -0.66 29.34
C ASN A 87 -7.77 -0.84 28.27
N ILE A 88 -7.88 -1.94 27.51
CA ILE A 88 -7.09 -2.16 26.31
C ILE A 88 -7.89 -1.67 25.12
N PHE A 89 -7.25 -0.90 24.24
CA PHE A 89 -7.87 -0.44 22.99
C PHE A 89 -7.00 -0.79 21.79
N ALA A 90 -7.64 -0.87 20.64
CA ALA A 90 -6.98 -1.10 19.37
C ALA A 90 -7.39 -0.02 18.37
N ILE A 91 -6.41 0.52 17.64
CA ILE A 91 -6.63 1.54 16.63
C ILE A 91 -6.09 1.03 15.29
N GLN A 92 -6.94 0.99 14.29
CA GLN A 92 -6.54 0.63 12.94
C GLN A 92 -5.65 1.72 12.35
N MET A 93 -4.50 1.31 11.84
CA MET A 93 -3.47 2.19 11.27
C MET A 93 -3.41 2.12 9.74
N SER A 94 -4.13 1.21 9.11
CA SER A 94 -4.17 1.06 7.65
C SER A 94 -5.59 0.81 7.17
N ILE A 95 -5.85 1.15 5.91
CA ILE A 95 -7.08 0.78 5.21
C ILE A 95 -6.73 -0.34 4.24
N ASP A 96 -7.52 -1.43 4.25
CA ASP A 96 -7.36 -2.51 3.29
C ASP A 96 -7.77 -2.02 1.89
N HIS A 97 -6.86 -1.99 0.93
CA HIS A 97 -7.16 -1.55 -0.42
C HIS A 97 -7.91 -2.63 -1.21
N LYS A 98 -9.19 -2.80 -0.87
CA LYS A 98 -10.09 -3.75 -1.54
C LYS A 98 -10.69 -3.10 -2.80
N PRO A 99 -10.89 -3.87 -3.89
CA PRO A 99 -11.56 -3.38 -5.09
C PRO A 99 -12.98 -2.84 -4.86
N SER A 100 -13.62 -3.23 -3.75
CA SER A 100 -14.94 -2.76 -3.34
C SER A 100 -14.98 -1.35 -2.75
N LEU A 101 -13.82 -0.76 -2.38
CA LEU A 101 -13.77 0.62 -1.91
C LEU A 101 -14.15 1.57 -3.04
N PRO A 102 -15.03 2.57 -2.80
CA PRO A 102 -15.52 3.47 -3.84
C PRO A 102 -14.40 4.16 -4.64
N GLU A 103 -13.40 4.70 -3.96
CA GLU A 103 -12.26 5.37 -4.57
C GLU A 103 -11.38 4.45 -5.42
N GLU A 104 -11.18 3.21 -4.98
CA GLU A 104 -10.42 2.21 -5.70
C GLU A 104 -11.21 1.76 -6.95
N MET A 105 -12.50 1.50 -6.78
CA MET A 105 -13.39 1.11 -7.89
C MET A 105 -13.48 2.20 -8.96
N GLU A 106 -13.58 3.46 -8.56
CA GLU A 106 -13.62 4.59 -9.49
C GLU A 106 -12.32 4.69 -10.30
N ARG A 107 -11.16 4.57 -9.63
CA ARG A 107 -9.86 4.58 -10.31
C ARG A 107 -9.75 3.43 -11.31
N ILE A 108 -10.11 2.20 -10.90
CA ILE A 108 -10.04 1.01 -11.75
C ILE A 108 -10.92 1.20 -12.99
N LYS A 109 -12.16 1.64 -12.84
CA LYS A 109 -13.08 1.92 -13.95
C LYS A 109 -12.52 2.99 -14.90
N LYS A 110 -11.96 4.07 -14.34
CA LYS A 110 -11.35 5.16 -15.11
C LYS A 110 -10.17 4.69 -15.97
N MET A 111 -9.44 3.68 -15.50
CA MET A 111 -8.27 3.10 -16.19
C MET A 111 -8.66 1.95 -17.13
N GLY A 112 -9.95 1.71 -17.38
CA GLY A 112 -10.43 0.68 -18.30
C GLY A 112 -10.48 -0.73 -17.70
N GLY A 113 -10.44 -0.84 -16.39
CA GLY A 113 -10.73 -2.05 -15.64
C GLY A 113 -12.19 -2.17 -15.23
N GLU A 114 -12.57 -3.35 -14.79
CA GLU A 114 -13.86 -3.62 -14.15
C GLU A 114 -13.67 -4.27 -12.79
N VAL A 115 -14.65 -4.05 -11.90
CA VAL A 115 -14.69 -4.68 -10.58
C VAL A 115 -15.98 -5.49 -10.49
N LYS A 116 -15.83 -6.80 -10.32
CA LYS A 116 -16.96 -7.74 -10.19
C LYS A 116 -16.63 -8.87 -9.23
N SER A 117 -17.66 -9.53 -8.70
CA SER A 117 -17.48 -10.74 -7.90
C SER A 117 -17.17 -11.94 -8.79
N GLN A 118 -16.43 -12.91 -8.26
CA GLN A 118 -16.16 -14.17 -8.96
C GLN A 118 -17.30 -15.16 -8.70
N GLY A 119 -18.05 -15.49 -9.75
CA GLY A 119 -19.13 -16.48 -9.75
C GLY A 119 -20.48 -15.98 -9.21
N GLU A 120 -21.51 -16.81 -9.37
CA GLU A 120 -22.91 -16.52 -9.01
C GLU A 120 -23.17 -16.47 -7.49
N GLY A 121 -22.21 -16.93 -6.67
CA GLY A 121 -22.34 -17.04 -5.21
C GLY A 121 -21.88 -15.84 -4.39
N GLY A 122 -21.52 -14.70 -5.00
CA GLY A 122 -21.19 -13.48 -4.25
C GLY A 122 -19.83 -13.53 -3.54
N GLY A 123 -18.79 -14.04 -4.17
CA GLY A 123 -17.41 -14.02 -3.67
C GLY A 123 -16.82 -12.60 -3.57
N PRO A 124 -15.53 -12.47 -3.14
CA PRO A 124 -14.90 -11.17 -3.00
C PRO A 124 -14.82 -10.44 -4.35
N MET A 125 -14.97 -9.12 -4.30
CA MET A 125 -14.79 -8.26 -5.47
C MET A 125 -13.36 -8.33 -5.96
N ARG A 126 -13.18 -8.45 -7.28
CA ARG A 126 -11.88 -8.59 -7.93
C ARG A 126 -11.75 -7.61 -9.10
N VAL A 127 -10.51 -7.25 -9.41
CA VAL A 127 -10.14 -6.42 -10.56
C VAL A 127 -9.93 -7.30 -11.78
N TYR A 128 -10.54 -6.90 -12.88
CA TYR A 128 -10.37 -7.53 -14.19
C TYR A 128 -10.13 -6.45 -15.24
N LYS A 129 -9.45 -6.83 -16.32
CA LYS A 129 -9.45 -6.02 -17.53
C LYS A 129 -10.82 -6.14 -18.20
N LEU A 130 -11.30 -5.06 -18.79
CA LEU A 130 -12.62 -5.04 -19.44
C LEU A 130 -12.70 -6.14 -20.51
N ASN A 131 -13.76 -6.95 -20.45
CA ASN A 131 -13.99 -8.11 -21.33
C ASN A 131 -12.92 -9.23 -21.22
N ASP A 132 -12.20 -9.30 -20.08
CA ASP A 132 -11.21 -10.35 -19.81
C ASP A 132 -11.53 -11.02 -18.45
N GLN A 133 -10.97 -12.21 -18.25
CA GLN A 133 -11.03 -12.91 -16.95
C GLN A 133 -9.76 -12.71 -16.10
N ASN A 134 -8.78 -11.99 -16.64
CA ASN A 134 -7.54 -11.65 -15.98
C ASN A 134 -7.52 -10.17 -15.56
N PRO A 135 -6.74 -9.80 -14.55
CA PRO A 135 -5.92 -10.65 -13.67
C PRO A 135 -6.71 -11.35 -12.56
N GLY A 136 -7.96 -10.94 -12.25
CA GLY A 136 -8.76 -11.53 -11.17
C GLY A 136 -8.22 -11.20 -9.76
N LEU A 137 -7.60 -10.02 -9.56
CA LEU A 137 -6.97 -9.62 -8.30
C LEU A 137 -7.99 -9.20 -7.25
N ALA A 138 -7.89 -9.78 -6.04
CA ALA A 138 -8.72 -9.42 -4.89
C ALA A 138 -8.23 -8.18 -4.13
N VAL A 139 -7.20 -7.52 -4.65
CA VAL A 139 -6.61 -6.28 -4.12
C VAL A 139 -6.60 -5.20 -5.19
N ALA A 140 -6.75 -3.95 -4.77
CA ALA A 140 -6.75 -2.78 -5.66
C ALA A 140 -5.38 -2.11 -5.77
N ARG A 141 -4.41 -2.52 -4.93
CA ARG A 141 -3.04 -2.00 -4.93
C ARG A 141 -2.05 -3.13 -4.63
N SER A 142 -0.95 -3.17 -5.39
CA SER A 142 0.14 -4.14 -5.20
C SER A 142 1.45 -3.66 -5.85
N LEU A 143 2.56 -4.32 -5.53
CA LEU A 143 3.80 -4.30 -6.30
C LEU A 143 3.89 -5.59 -7.12
N GLY A 144 4.42 -5.52 -8.34
CA GLY A 144 4.25 -6.57 -9.34
C GLY A 144 2.89 -6.45 -9.99
N ASP A 145 2.25 -7.57 -10.32
CA ASP A 145 0.93 -7.61 -10.95
C ASP A 145 0.80 -6.61 -12.12
N CYS A 146 1.84 -6.52 -12.97
CA CYS A 146 1.96 -5.45 -13.98
C CYS A 146 0.77 -5.43 -14.94
N TYR A 147 0.18 -6.60 -15.23
CA TYR A 147 -1.04 -6.71 -16.02
C TYR A 147 -2.24 -6.02 -15.33
N GLY A 148 -2.31 -6.12 -14.00
CA GLY A 148 -3.32 -5.43 -13.19
C GLY A 148 -3.16 -3.91 -13.21
N HIS A 149 -1.93 -3.41 -13.25
CA HIS A 149 -1.66 -1.97 -13.33
C HIS A 149 -2.17 -1.35 -14.63
N ASP A 150 -2.18 -2.11 -15.73
CA ASP A 150 -2.73 -1.63 -17.01
C ASP A 150 -4.26 -1.45 -16.97
N CYS A 151 -4.94 -2.00 -15.95
CA CYS A 151 -6.37 -1.84 -15.71
C CYS A 151 -6.71 -1.19 -14.36
N GLY A 152 -5.77 -0.48 -13.77
CA GLY A 152 -6.04 0.42 -12.66
C GLY A 152 -5.68 -0.09 -11.26
N VAL A 153 -5.00 -1.22 -11.12
CA VAL A 153 -4.30 -1.55 -9.87
C VAL A 153 -3.19 -0.52 -9.65
N SER A 154 -2.92 -0.10 -8.43
CA SER A 154 -1.96 0.98 -8.14
C SER A 154 -0.80 0.51 -7.27
N GLU A 155 0.39 1.05 -7.56
CA GLU A 155 1.58 0.92 -6.74
C GLU A 155 1.71 2.02 -5.67
N GLU A 156 0.74 2.93 -5.59
CA GLU A 156 0.79 4.05 -4.66
C GLU A 156 0.39 3.61 -3.25
N PRO A 157 1.32 3.64 -2.26
CA PRO A 157 0.99 3.26 -0.90
C PRO A 157 0.21 4.37 -0.19
N GLN A 158 -0.65 3.96 0.75
CA GLN A 158 -1.20 4.86 1.74
C GLN A 158 -0.22 4.98 2.91
N VAL A 159 0.02 6.21 3.36
CA VAL A 159 0.86 6.49 4.54
C VAL A 159 0.01 7.13 5.62
N SER A 160 -0.12 6.44 6.74
CA SER A 160 -0.72 6.95 7.98
C SER A 160 0.35 7.13 9.05
N TYR A 161 0.04 7.87 10.10
CA TYR A 161 0.96 8.05 11.22
C TYR A 161 0.20 8.25 12.53
N ARG A 162 0.89 7.98 13.64
CA ARG A 162 0.43 8.26 14.99
C ARG A 162 1.60 8.68 15.88
N ILE A 163 1.37 9.69 16.71
CA ILE A 163 2.28 10.05 17.77
C ILE A 163 2.02 9.06 18.91
N LEU A 164 3.09 8.43 19.37
CA LEU A 164 3.04 7.52 20.52
C LEU A 164 3.28 8.35 21.79
N GLU A 165 2.31 8.34 22.67
CA GLU A 165 2.41 8.98 23.98
C GLU A 165 2.86 7.93 24.99
N ASP A 166 3.68 8.36 25.95
CA ASP A 166 4.03 7.52 27.09
C ASP A 166 2.78 7.43 27.98
N THR A 167 2.26 6.22 28.17
CA THR A 167 1.14 5.91 29.08
C THR A 167 1.65 5.46 30.43
#